data_1ff45f865b04a06b445a0612947062cf
#
_entry.id   1ff45f865b04a06b445a0612947062cf
#
_cell.length_a   1.000
_cell.length_b   1.000
_cell.length_c   1.000
_cell.angle_alpha   90.00
_cell.angle_beta   90.00
_cell.angle_gamma   90.00
#
_symmetry.space_group_name_H-M   'P 1'
#
loop_
_entity.id
_entity.type
_entity.pdbx_description
1 polymer ?
#
loop_
_entity_poly.entity_id
_entity_poly.type
_entity_poly.pdbx_seq_one_letter_code
_entity_poly.pdbx_strand_id
1 'polypeptide(L)'
;MTMPDLEHALDALAGRVSSLREARTAYPGDLAPTLDAALAELDTAVELLAEAREELRKAPKRAGGKKDGTQRELKLLRQVFRAFPVPVIVIDGGGVVRRINPETSRVLGSPDGYLVGRSFPLLVDVSRRAAFRSHLTSVLQTGQPSAFETRLAHQGRTHTVQIALTRLTMPGEPQQMVAAVALPTEVQLPEPGGWRPEQTDGALLLASARRQDLLAKMAALLLDEEALLRPVSLPRATRLLGAEWADWVIADMVRGGVPYRSAVVAPKNHPLGDLVRQVESAAPAGSQVVLQVLERGSGVVQEMVDDESLLGFCAEGPLLTVMGAGSLLSVPIGRSDGVLTLVRGHDKPPYTLADLAVMQEVGMQLGLAVRAQTSFQSRSRAADALSASVAPRNLPDVPGYEAAAVYSPGSSVGAEFYDVFPVSGGWGFALGGAAGKGEEAASVSAMVRGGLRVLSVWETDPALVMRKVNEALVTQGTGMFVMAAVGFVKGREIRLSSAGHHPAALLQSDGGVRFAAGGGVPLGIALEAETGAETLTVGVGETLVLYSEGLVSSRNERGEPYGEERLADVLTRCAGQSPSTVVKAVEADRHAFSGGQVWDEIVVFALRGV
;
A
#
# COMPACT_ATOMS: atom_id res chain seq x y z
N MET A 1 4.47 -2.79 37.55
CA MET A 1 5.52 -3.63 36.91
C MET A 1 6.15 -2.79 35.80
N THR A 2 7.47 -2.65 35.76
CA THR A 2 8.14 -1.90 34.68
C THR A 2 8.22 -2.77 33.40
N MET A 3 8.44 -2.16 32.21
CA MET A 3 8.61 -2.92 30.96
C MET A 3 9.68 -4.01 31.03
N PRO A 4 10.87 -3.76 31.64
CA PRO A 4 11.87 -4.79 31.88
C PRO A 4 11.41 -5.93 32.79
N ASP A 5 10.59 -5.61 33.81
CA ASP A 5 10.04 -6.64 34.72
C ASP A 5 9.04 -7.55 34.00
N LEU A 6 8.26 -6.98 33.06
CA LEU A 6 7.31 -7.72 32.24
C LEU A 6 8.00 -8.65 31.24
N GLU A 7 9.08 -8.20 30.58
CA GLU A 7 9.89 -9.04 29.70
C GLU A 7 10.50 -10.22 30.46
N HIS A 8 11.06 -9.95 31.64
CA HIS A 8 11.64 -11.01 32.49
C HIS A 8 10.59 -12.03 32.96
N ALA A 9 9.39 -11.58 33.31
CA ALA A 9 8.28 -12.44 33.71
C ALA A 9 7.76 -13.30 32.54
N LEU A 10 7.71 -12.76 31.33
CA LEU A 10 7.33 -13.48 30.11
C LEU A 10 8.36 -14.53 29.71
N ASP A 11 9.66 -14.23 29.83
CA ASP A 11 10.73 -15.18 29.55
C ASP A 11 10.74 -16.33 30.57
N ALA A 12 10.48 -16.03 31.86
CA ALA A 12 10.35 -17.04 32.89
C ALA A 12 9.11 -17.95 32.66
N LEU A 13 7.99 -17.39 32.20
CA LEU A 13 6.80 -18.14 31.83
C LEU A 13 7.06 -19.06 30.62
N ALA A 14 7.75 -18.55 29.61
CA ALA A 14 8.13 -19.33 28.42
C ALA A 14 9.03 -20.53 28.79
N GLY A 15 9.98 -20.33 29.71
CA GLY A 15 10.82 -21.39 30.25
C GLY A 15 10.02 -22.49 30.97
N ARG A 16 9.07 -22.12 31.83
CA ARG A 16 8.20 -23.08 32.55
C ARG A 16 7.29 -23.86 31.60
N VAL A 17 6.72 -23.19 30.57
CA VAL A 17 5.92 -23.86 29.53
C VAL A 17 6.77 -24.85 28.73
N SER A 18 8.05 -24.56 28.46
CA SER A 18 8.99 -25.48 27.82
C SER A 18 9.24 -26.73 28.69
N SER A 19 9.47 -26.53 29.98
CA SER A 19 9.65 -27.63 30.94
C SER A 19 8.43 -28.54 31.07
N LEU A 20 7.20 -27.98 31.00
CA LEU A 20 5.97 -28.74 30.96
C LEU A 20 5.82 -29.57 29.67
N ARG A 21 6.30 -29.07 28.54
CA ARG A 21 6.33 -29.83 27.28
C ARG A 21 7.30 -30.99 27.34
N GLU A 22 8.45 -30.81 27.94
CA GLU A 22 9.46 -31.86 28.16
C GLU A 22 8.94 -32.93 29.11
N ALA A 23 8.32 -32.55 30.25
CA ALA A 23 7.70 -33.46 31.20
C ALA A 23 6.60 -34.30 30.55
N ARG A 24 5.75 -33.72 29.68
CA ARG A 24 4.73 -34.46 28.92
C ARG A 24 5.34 -35.48 27.98
N THR A 25 6.52 -35.20 27.42
CA THR A 25 7.19 -36.12 26.50
C THR A 25 7.87 -37.25 27.25
N ALA A 26 8.38 -37.00 28.45
CA ALA A 26 9.06 -37.98 29.30
C ALA A 26 8.12 -38.93 30.04
N TYR A 27 6.89 -38.46 30.37
CA TYR A 27 5.91 -39.24 31.16
C TYR A 27 4.51 -39.25 30.51
N PRO A 28 4.33 -39.99 29.39
CA PRO A 28 3.08 -39.94 28.62
C PRO A 28 1.86 -40.60 29.32
N GLY A 29 2.05 -41.31 30.44
CA GLY A 29 1.00 -41.99 31.17
C GLY A 29 0.34 -41.23 32.33
N ASP A 30 0.88 -40.08 32.74
CA ASP A 30 0.42 -39.30 33.91
C ASP A 30 -0.02 -37.89 33.48
N LEU A 31 -1.20 -37.85 32.84
CA LEU A 31 -1.75 -36.63 32.25
C LEU A 31 -2.34 -35.62 33.28
N ALA A 32 -2.82 -36.11 34.42
CA ALA A 32 -3.54 -35.27 35.37
C ALA A 32 -2.65 -34.21 36.05
N PRO A 33 -1.47 -34.55 36.63
CA PRO A 33 -0.57 -33.54 37.21
C PRO A 33 -0.01 -32.58 36.18
N THR A 34 0.23 -33.02 34.94
CA THR A 34 0.71 -32.19 33.86
C THR A 34 -0.36 -31.20 33.40
N LEU A 35 -1.63 -31.61 33.42
CA LEU A 35 -2.76 -30.76 33.10
C LEU A 35 -2.98 -29.68 34.19
N ASP A 36 -2.94 -30.10 35.47
CA ASP A 36 -3.07 -29.16 36.58
C ASP A 36 -1.95 -28.12 36.62
N ALA A 37 -0.71 -28.54 36.35
CA ALA A 37 0.39 -27.61 36.24
C ALA A 37 0.26 -26.68 35.01
N ALA A 38 -0.26 -27.16 33.89
CA ALA A 38 -0.50 -26.33 32.72
C ALA A 38 -1.64 -25.33 32.94
N LEU A 39 -2.66 -25.68 33.70
CA LEU A 39 -3.74 -24.77 34.09
C LEU A 39 -3.24 -23.68 35.04
N ALA A 40 -2.38 -24.02 36.04
CA ALA A 40 -1.78 -23.06 36.93
C ALA A 40 -0.88 -22.04 36.18
N GLU A 41 -0.12 -22.49 35.15
CA GLU A 41 0.66 -21.59 34.29
C GLU A 41 -0.20 -20.71 33.40
N LEU A 42 -1.35 -21.19 32.96
CA LEU A 42 -2.33 -20.38 32.22
C LEU A 42 -2.95 -19.31 33.09
N ASP A 43 -3.30 -19.62 34.35
CA ASP A 43 -3.82 -18.64 35.30
C ASP A 43 -2.77 -17.54 35.58
N THR A 44 -1.51 -17.91 35.79
CA THR A 44 -0.40 -16.96 35.94
C THR A 44 -0.23 -16.08 34.69
N ALA A 45 -0.37 -16.64 33.50
CA ALA A 45 -0.31 -15.89 32.24
C ALA A 45 -1.48 -14.88 32.11
N VAL A 46 -2.67 -15.26 32.55
CA VAL A 46 -3.86 -14.40 32.55
C VAL A 46 -3.68 -13.21 33.53
N GLU A 47 -3.13 -13.46 34.70
CA GLU A 47 -2.83 -12.41 35.70
C GLU A 47 -1.78 -11.41 35.18
N LEU A 48 -0.67 -11.90 34.59
CA LEU A 48 0.36 -11.05 33.97
C LEU A 48 -0.18 -10.20 32.82
N LEU A 49 -1.07 -10.78 31.99
CA LEU A 49 -1.74 -10.05 30.93
C LEU A 49 -2.74 -9.00 31.45
N ALA A 50 -3.41 -9.28 32.57
CA ALA A 50 -4.31 -8.34 33.23
C ALA A 50 -3.54 -7.14 33.82
N GLU A 51 -2.40 -7.38 34.48
CA GLU A 51 -1.51 -6.34 35.00
C GLU A 51 -0.90 -5.49 33.87
N ALA A 52 -0.40 -6.10 32.81
CA ALA A 52 0.13 -5.40 31.65
C ALA A 52 -0.94 -4.52 30.97
N ARG A 53 -2.18 -4.99 30.92
CA ARG A 53 -3.33 -4.22 30.40
C ARG A 53 -3.67 -3.01 31.29
N GLU A 54 -3.57 -3.16 32.59
CA GLU A 54 -3.83 -2.08 33.56
C GLU A 54 -2.72 -1.01 33.50
N GLU A 55 -1.45 -1.42 33.35
CA GLU A 55 -0.33 -0.50 33.16
C GLU A 55 -0.43 0.27 31.84
N LEU A 56 -0.81 -0.40 30.74
CA LEU A 56 -1.09 0.25 29.46
C LEU A 56 -2.26 1.24 29.52
N ARG A 57 -3.19 1.04 30.46
CA ARG A 57 -4.31 1.95 30.72
C ARG A 57 -3.92 3.19 31.51
N LYS A 58 -2.90 3.04 32.39
CA LYS A 58 -2.38 4.13 33.26
C LYS A 58 -1.34 5.00 32.56
N ALA A 59 -0.76 4.53 31.43
CA ALA A 59 0.17 5.33 30.64
C ALA A 59 -0.53 6.58 30.08
N PRO A 60 0.04 7.78 30.28
CA PRO A 60 -0.59 9.00 29.82
C PRO A 60 -0.73 8.98 28.30
N LYS A 61 -1.96 9.23 27.83
CA LYS A 61 -2.30 9.36 26.40
C LYS A 61 -1.53 10.56 25.82
N ARG A 62 -0.32 10.34 25.35
CA ARG A 62 0.39 11.30 24.50
C ARG A 62 -0.21 11.24 23.10
N ALA A 63 -0.74 12.38 22.70
CA ALA A 63 -1.14 12.83 21.37
C ALA A 63 -1.20 11.74 20.28
N GLY A 64 -2.38 11.12 20.13
CA GLY A 64 -2.66 10.16 19.10
C GLY A 64 -3.18 10.84 17.85
N GLY A 65 -2.33 10.95 16.81
CA GLY A 65 -2.76 11.30 15.45
C GLY A 65 -2.44 10.24 14.42
N LYS A 66 -1.33 9.52 14.57
CA LYS A 66 -0.80 8.61 13.55
C LYS A 66 -1.01 7.11 13.80
N LYS A 67 -1.08 6.66 15.05
CA LYS A 67 -1.34 5.23 15.35
C LYS A 67 -2.74 4.76 14.96
N ASP A 68 -3.70 5.67 14.89
CA ASP A 68 -5.11 5.33 14.63
C ASP A 68 -5.36 4.93 13.16
N GLY A 69 -4.68 5.53 12.19
CA GLY A 69 -4.76 5.18 10.77
C GLY A 69 -4.20 3.78 10.48
N THR A 70 -2.99 3.51 10.92
CA THR A 70 -2.32 2.21 10.74
C THR A 70 -3.03 1.10 11.52
N GLN A 71 -3.56 1.38 12.71
CA GLN A 71 -4.36 0.40 13.46
C GLN A 71 -5.72 0.12 12.81
N ARG A 72 -6.37 1.12 12.20
CA ARG A 72 -7.61 0.93 11.43
C ARG A 72 -7.34 0.10 10.19
N GLU A 73 -6.25 0.35 9.49
CA GLU A 73 -5.81 -0.41 8.32
C GLU A 73 -5.49 -1.87 8.69
N LEU A 74 -4.73 -2.10 9.74
CA LEU A 74 -4.45 -3.44 10.25
C LEU A 74 -5.73 -4.16 10.70
N LYS A 75 -6.69 -3.45 11.30
CA LYS A 75 -8.01 -4.01 11.63
C LYS A 75 -8.79 -4.36 10.37
N LEU A 76 -8.78 -3.51 9.36
CA LEU A 76 -9.44 -3.76 8.08
C LEU A 76 -8.84 -4.98 7.37
N LEU A 77 -7.51 -5.03 7.23
CA LEU A 77 -6.82 -6.17 6.61
C LEU A 77 -7.07 -7.48 7.37
N ARG A 78 -7.08 -7.43 8.70
CA ARG A 78 -7.46 -8.60 9.52
C ARG A 78 -8.91 -9.01 9.31
N GLN A 79 -9.81 -8.05 9.14
CA GLN A 79 -11.23 -8.33 8.92
C GLN A 79 -11.48 -8.88 7.52
N VAL A 80 -10.80 -8.36 6.49
CA VAL A 80 -10.80 -8.91 5.12
C VAL A 80 -10.28 -10.35 5.13
N PHE A 81 -9.11 -10.60 5.72
CA PHE A 81 -8.54 -11.94 5.81
C PHE A 81 -9.47 -12.94 6.55
N ARG A 82 -10.14 -12.48 7.61
CA ARG A 82 -11.11 -13.29 8.37
C ARG A 82 -12.41 -13.55 7.63
N ALA A 83 -12.90 -12.57 6.87
CA ALA A 83 -14.16 -12.65 6.13
C ALA A 83 -14.00 -13.28 4.74
N PHE A 84 -12.78 -13.67 4.35
CA PHE A 84 -12.53 -14.23 3.03
C PHE A 84 -13.24 -15.59 2.90
N PRO A 85 -14.14 -15.75 1.89
CA PRO A 85 -15.05 -16.91 1.80
C PRO A 85 -14.38 -18.18 1.28
N VAL A 86 -13.08 -18.15 1.03
CA VAL A 86 -12.29 -19.32 0.62
C VAL A 86 -11.14 -19.55 1.60
N PRO A 87 -10.69 -20.80 1.78
CA PRO A 87 -9.53 -21.13 2.61
C PRO A 87 -8.29 -20.38 2.14
N VAL A 88 -7.73 -19.55 3.01
CA VAL A 88 -6.47 -18.83 2.79
C VAL A 88 -5.48 -19.20 3.89
N ILE A 89 -4.32 -19.66 3.47
CA ILE A 89 -3.26 -20.14 4.34
C ILE A 89 -1.98 -19.41 3.99
N VAL A 90 -1.32 -18.80 4.95
CA VAL A 90 0.00 -18.19 4.77
C VAL A 90 1.04 -19.14 5.36
N ILE A 91 1.99 -19.55 4.53
CA ILE A 91 3.10 -20.44 4.88
C ILE A 91 4.43 -19.72 4.68
N ASP A 92 5.44 -20.11 5.45
CA ASP A 92 6.80 -19.61 5.22
C ASP A 92 7.53 -20.44 4.15
N GLY A 93 8.78 -20.02 3.83
CA GLY A 93 9.63 -20.70 2.85
C GLY A 93 9.96 -22.17 3.20
N GLY A 94 9.82 -22.57 4.45
CA GLY A 94 9.94 -23.98 4.91
C GLY A 94 8.62 -24.75 4.81
N GLY A 95 7.53 -24.11 4.38
CA GLY A 95 6.20 -24.72 4.30
C GLY A 95 5.47 -24.80 5.63
N VAL A 96 5.87 -24.05 6.67
CA VAL A 96 5.19 -24.01 7.97
C VAL A 96 4.05 -23.00 7.93
N VAL A 97 2.88 -23.40 8.40
CA VAL A 97 1.68 -22.56 8.48
C VAL A 97 1.89 -21.44 9.49
N ARG A 98 1.82 -20.21 9.04
CA ARG A 98 1.98 -19.00 9.86
C ARG A 98 0.66 -18.35 10.19
N ARG A 99 -0.28 -18.35 9.25
CA ARG A 99 -1.64 -17.83 9.45
C ARG A 99 -2.65 -18.61 8.62
N ILE A 100 -3.87 -18.67 9.11
CA ILE A 100 -5.03 -19.21 8.39
C ILE A 100 -6.24 -18.30 8.65
N ASN A 101 -7.20 -18.30 7.72
CA ASN A 101 -8.49 -17.67 7.94
C ASN A 101 -9.51 -18.69 8.52
N PRO A 102 -10.64 -18.23 9.08
CA PRO A 102 -11.66 -19.13 9.66
C PRO A 102 -12.21 -20.16 8.68
N GLU A 103 -12.25 -19.83 7.40
CA GLU A 103 -12.72 -20.75 6.36
C GLU A 103 -11.80 -21.97 6.22
N THR A 104 -10.48 -21.77 6.36
CA THR A 104 -9.52 -22.89 6.41
C THR A 104 -9.81 -23.83 7.57
N SER A 105 -10.10 -23.29 8.76
CA SER A 105 -10.46 -24.10 9.93
C SER A 105 -11.76 -24.87 9.72
N ARG A 106 -12.74 -24.27 9.04
CA ARG A 106 -14.01 -24.90 8.71
C ARG A 106 -13.83 -26.06 7.73
N VAL A 107 -13.09 -25.86 6.64
CA VAL A 107 -12.86 -26.88 5.62
C VAL A 107 -12.01 -28.03 6.15
N LEU A 108 -10.97 -27.76 6.92
CA LEU A 108 -10.11 -28.80 7.50
C LEU A 108 -10.69 -29.43 8.78
N GLY A 109 -11.78 -28.86 9.32
CA GLY A 109 -12.42 -29.36 10.54
C GLY A 109 -11.56 -29.25 11.80
N SER A 110 -10.60 -28.30 11.82
CA SER A 110 -9.66 -28.16 12.93
C SER A 110 -9.49 -26.69 13.36
N PRO A 111 -9.40 -26.42 14.66
CA PRO A 111 -9.25 -25.06 15.16
C PRO A 111 -7.91 -24.45 14.76
N ASP A 112 -7.89 -23.12 14.65
CA ASP A 112 -6.75 -22.31 14.20
C ASP A 112 -5.46 -22.65 14.97
N GLY A 113 -5.53 -22.75 16.29
CA GLY A 113 -4.38 -23.03 17.15
C GLY A 113 -3.75 -24.42 16.94
N TYR A 114 -4.46 -25.33 16.28
CA TYR A 114 -3.93 -26.65 15.94
C TYR A 114 -3.15 -26.64 14.63
N LEU A 115 -3.54 -25.81 13.66
CA LEU A 115 -2.98 -25.79 12.32
C LEU A 115 -1.77 -24.86 12.21
N VAL A 116 -1.77 -23.74 12.93
CA VAL A 116 -0.66 -22.79 12.94
C VAL A 116 0.58 -23.39 13.60
N GLY A 117 1.75 -23.18 12.99
CA GLY A 117 3.02 -23.76 13.42
C GLY A 117 3.29 -25.17 12.88
N ARG A 118 2.34 -25.80 12.19
CA ARG A 118 2.56 -27.11 11.56
C ARG A 118 3.04 -26.99 10.13
N SER A 119 3.74 -28.03 9.68
CA SER A 119 4.17 -28.15 8.28
C SER A 119 2.95 -28.42 7.39
N PHE A 120 2.64 -27.48 6.47
CA PHE A 120 1.52 -27.62 5.53
C PHE A 120 1.60 -28.86 4.66
N PRO A 121 2.77 -29.31 4.16
CA PRO A 121 2.91 -30.60 3.48
C PRO A 121 2.33 -31.81 4.24
N LEU A 122 2.24 -31.75 5.58
CA LEU A 122 1.63 -32.83 6.35
C LEU A 122 0.10 -32.90 6.23
N LEU A 123 -0.53 -31.78 5.83
CA LEU A 123 -1.95 -31.69 5.52
C LEU A 123 -2.26 -32.11 4.09
N VAL A 124 -1.23 -32.33 3.26
CA VAL A 124 -1.37 -32.86 1.89
C VAL A 124 -1.28 -34.38 1.91
N ASP A 125 -2.11 -35.03 1.12
CA ASP A 125 -2.06 -36.48 0.93
C ASP A 125 -0.64 -36.97 0.61
N VAL A 126 -0.23 -38.10 1.18
CA VAL A 126 1.14 -38.61 1.10
C VAL A 126 1.62 -38.72 -0.35
N SER A 127 0.74 -39.19 -1.25
CA SER A 127 1.05 -39.35 -2.68
C SER A 127 1.30 -38.04 -3.42
N ARG A 128 0.80 -36.91 -2.91
CA ARG A 128 0.88 -35.57 -3.54
C ARG A 128 1.90 -34.64 -2.87
N ARG A 129 2.51 -35.06 -1.76
CA ARG A 129 3.47 -34.20 -1.00
C ARG A 129 4.70 -33.78 -1.81
N ALA A 130 5.24 -34.68 -2.64
CA ALA A 130 6.40 -34.37 -3.48
C ALA A 130 6.06 -33.30 -4.53
N ALA A 131 4.91 -33.43 -5.20
CA ALA A 131 4.43 -32.45 -6.16
C ALA A 131 4.20 -31.08 -5.51
N PHE A 132 3.53 -31.05 -4.34
CA PHE A 132 3.33 -29.81 -3.59
C PHE A 132 4.65 -29.11 -3.25
N ARG A 133 5.66 -29.84 -2.75
CA ARG A 133 6.98 -29.26 -2.44
C ARG A 133 7.68 -28.71 -3.68
N SER A 134 7.55 -29.38 -4.82
CA SER A 134 8.10 -28.91 -6.09
C SER A 134 7.47 -27.59 -6.51
N HIS A 135 6.13 -27.47 -6.46
CA HIS A 135 5.43 -26.22 -6.76
C HIS A 135 5.78 -25.10 -5.79
N LEU A 136 5.86 -25.39 -4.49
CA LEU A 136 6.26 -24.42 -3.47
C LEU A 136 7.68 -23.89 -3.73
N THR A 137 8.64 -24.78 -4.01
CA THR A 137 10.02 -24.41 -4.34
C THR A 137 10.09 -23.57 -5.61
N SER A 138 9.33 -23.94 -6.65
CA SER A 138 9.25 -23.17 -7.89
C SER A 138 8.76 -21.74 -7.64
N VAL A 139 7.65 -21.59 -6.89
CA VAL A 139 7.10 -20.25 -6.55
C VAL A 139 8.08 -19.41 -5.73
N LEU A 140 8.80 -20.03 -4.81
CA LEU A 140 9.81 -19.33 -4.01
C LEU A 140 11.00 -18.86 -4.85
N GLN A 141 11.46 -19.68 -5.80
CA GLN A 141 12.61 -19.37 -6.65
C GLN A 141 12.27 -18.39 -7.77
N THR A 142 11.16 -18.64 -8.49
CA THR A 142 10.81 -17.87 -9.69
C THR A 142 9.95 -16.65 -9.40
N GLY A 143 9.22 -16.64 -8.28
CA GLY A 143 8.21 -15.63 -7.97
C GLY A 143 6.91 -15.75 -8.79
N GLN A 144 6.85 -16.68 -9.74
CA GLN A 144 5.66 -16.89 -10.56
C GLN A 144 4.61 -17.69 -9.79
N PRO A 145 3.32 -17.29 -9.81
CA PRO A 145 2.25 -18.05 -9.20
C PRO A 145 2.11 -19.45 -9.82
N SER A 146 1.71 -20.43 -9.03
CA SER A 146 1.48 -21.79 -9.48
C SER A 146 0.14 -22.31 -8.96
N ALA A 147 -0.67 -22.88 -9.85
CA ALA A 147 -1.95 -23.50 -9.49
C ALA A 147 -1.96 -24.97 -9.92
N PHE A 148 -2.43 -25.86 -9.04
CA PHE A 148 -2.49 -27.29 -9.29
C PHE A 148 -3.51 -27.98 -8.40
N GLU A 149 -4.00 -29.13 -8.83
CA GLU A 149 -4.90 -29.96 -8.04
C GLU A 149 -4.12 -30.82 -7.03
N THR A 150 -4.62 -30.88 -5.81
CA THR A 150 -4.05 -31.72 -4.75
C THR A 150 -5.16 -32.25 -3.83
N ARG A 151 -4.77 -33.13 -2.90
CA ARG A 151 -5.68 -33.63 -1.86
C ARG A 151 -5.17 -33.23 -0.48
N LEU A 152 -6.03 -32.55 0.27
CA LEU A 152 -5.78 -32.26 1.67
C LEU A 152 -6.36 -33.43 2.50
N ALA A 153 -5.51 -34.00 3.35
CA ALA A 153 -5.89 -35.11 4.23
C ALA A 153 -5.68 -34.69 5.68
N HIS A 154 -6.75 -34.61 6.45
CA HIS A 154 -6.69 -34.26 7.87
C HIS A 154 -7.77 -35.04 8.66
N GLN A 155 -7.38 -35.62 9.79
CA GLN A 155 -8.26 -36.38 10.71
C GLN A 155 -9.16 -37.43 10.00
N GLY A 156 -8.60 -38.16 9.02
CA GLY A 156 -9.33 -39.20 8.28
C GLY A 156 -10.28 -38.67 7.20
N ARG A 157 -10.35 -37.36 6.99
CA ARG A 157 -11.09 -36.73 5.89
C ARG A 157 -10.11 -36.32 4.78
N THR A 158 -10.51 -36.53 3.54
CA THR A 158 -9.75 -36.18 2.36
C THR A 158 -10.58 -35.23 1.50
N HIS A 159 -10.04 -34.05 1.18
CA HIS A 159 -10.68 -33.08 0.33
C HIS A 159 -9.83 -32.85 -0.92
N THR A 160 -10.38 -33.09 -2.11
CA THR A 160 -9.74 -32.69 -3.35
C THR A 160 -9.90 -31.17 -3.49
N VAL A 161 -8.78 -30.47 -3.67
CA VAL A 161 -8.75 -29.02 -3.75
C VAL A 161 -7.84 -28.57 -4.89
N GLN A 162 -8.19 -27.47 -5.52
CA GLN A 162 -7.29 -26.74 -6.38
C GLN A 162 -6.56 -25.71 -5.52
N ILE A 163 -5.24 -25.81 -5.43
CA ILE A 163 -4.41 -24.87 -4.67
C ILE A 163 -3.71 -23.92 -5.62
N ALA A 164 -3.84 -22.62 -5.37
CA ALA A 164 -3.03 -21.59 -5.97
C ALA A 164 -2.01 -21.08 -4.95
N LEU A 165 -0.72 -21.08 -5.32
CA LEU A 165 0.38 -20.57 -4.53
C LEU A 165 0.90 -19.27 -5.13
N THR A 166 1.09 -18.24 -4.31
CA THR A 166 1.74 -17.00 -4.74
C THR A 166 2.71 -16.51 -3.67
N ARG A 167 3.86 -15.97 -4.11
CA ARG A 167 4.86 -15.42 -3.21
C ARG A 167 4.41 -14.04 -2.70
N LEU A 168 4.49 -13.85 -1.38
CA LEU A 168 4.26 -12.57 -0.72
C LEU A 168 5.60 -11.94 -0.40
N THR A 169 5.85 -10.74 -0.92
CA THR A 169 7.01 -9.94 -0.57
C THR A 169 6.59 -8.93 0.49
N MET A 170 7.09 -9.11 1.72
CA MET A 170 6.80 -8.20 2.83
C MET A 170 8.03 -7.32 3.10
N PRO A 171 7.93 -5.99 2.96
CA PRO A 171 9.04 -5.09 3.27
C PRO A 171 9.46 -5.25 4.74
N GLY A 172 10.76 -5.49 4.97
CA GLY A 172 11.33 -5.60 6.31
C GLY A 172 11.31 -6.99 6.95
N GLU A 173 10.73 -8.01 6.30
CA GLU A 173 10.84 -9.40 6.77
C GLU A 173 11.84 -10.20 5.93
N PRO A 174 12.86 -10.82 6.56
CA PRO A 174 13.88 -11.60 5.85
C PRO A 174 13.38 -12.96 5.33
N GLN A 175 12.19 -13.40 5.76
CA GLN A 175 11.60 -14.68 5.36
C GLN A 175 10.59 -14.49 4.24
N GLN A 176 10.79 -15.25 3.15
CA GLN A 176 9.82 -15.34 2.07
C GLN A 176 8.55 -16.04 2.56
N MET A 177 7.40 -15.42 2.32
CA MET A 177 6.08 -15.95 2.64
C MET A 177 5.36 -16.34 1.36
N VAL A 178 4.49 -17.35 1.44
CA VAL A 178 3.65 -17.79 0.33
C VAL A 178 2.19 -17.85 0.80
N ALA A 179 1.30 -17.21 0.05
CA ALA A 179 -0.13 -17.41 0.21
C ALA A 179 -0.57 -18.63 -0.58
N ALA A 180 -1.26 -19.55 0.08
CA ALA A 180 -1.93 -20.69 -0.53
C ALA A 180 -3.44 -20.50 -0.41
N VAL A 181 -4.14 -20.45 -1.54
CA VAL A 181 -5.60 -20.40 -1.61
C VAL A 181 -6.08 -21.77 -2.06
N ALA A 182 -6.91 -22.43 -1.26
CA ALA A 182 -7.44 -23.77 -1.57
C ALA A 182 -8.92 -23.66 -1.95
N LEU A 183 -9.26 -24.09 -3.15
CA LEU A 183 -10.65 -24.18 -3.64
C LEU A 183 -11.07 -25.65 -3.60
N PRO A 184 -12.11 -26.04 -2.85
CA PRO A 184 -12.64 -27.38 -2.88
C PRO A 184 -13.11 -27.76 -4.29
N THR A 185 -12.65 -28.91 -4.80
CA THR A 185 -13.01 -29.39 -6.15
C THR A 185 -14.24 -30.32 -6.09
N GLU A 186 -14.56 -30.86 -4.92
CA GLU A 186 -15.72 -31.74 -4.71
C GLU A 186 -16.46 -31.34 -3.43
N VAL A 187 -17.75 -31.16 -3.52
CA VAL A 187 -18.67 -31.21 -2.39
C VAL A 187 -18.94 -32.71 -2.12
N GLN A 188 -18.37 -33.28 -1.06
CA GLN A 188 -18.79 -34.63 -0.62
C GLN A 188 -20.23 -34.59 -0.13
N LEU A 189 -21.12 -35.15 -0.93
CA LEU A 189 -22.46 -35.47 -0.50
C LEU A 189 -22.38 -36.62 0.53
N PRO A 190 -23.24 -36.68 1.57
CA PRO A 190 -23.36 -37.83 2.44
C PRO A 190 -23.77 -39.04 1.61
N GLU A 191 -23.23 -40.24 1.94
CA GLU A 191 -23.55 -41.49 1.22
C GLU A 191 -25.06 -41.73 1.13
N PRO A 192 -25.57 -42.09 -0.06
CA PRO A 192 -27.01 -42.20 -0.27
C PRO A 192 -27.56 -43.47 0.31
N GLY A 193 -28.30 -43.36 1.40
CA GLY A 193 -29.37 -44.31 1.67
C GLY A 193 -30.47 -44.12 0.63
N GLY A 194 -30.43 -44.88 -0.43
CA GLY A 194 -31.58 -45.26 -1.26
C GLY A 194 -32.40 -44.15 -1.94
N TRP A 195 -31.81 -43.07 -2.47
CA TRP A 195 -32.56 -42.08 -3.24
C TRP A 195 -32.09 -42.07 -4.71
N ARG A 196 -33.04 -42.11 -5.66
CA ARG A 196 -32.75 -41.96 -7.10
C ARG A 196 -32.61 -40.48 -7.43
N PRO A 197 -31.54 -40.03 -8.13
CA PRO A 197 -31.43 -38.65 -8.51
C PRO A 197 -32.45 -38.33 -9.61
N GLU A 198 -33.43 -37.50 -9.28
CA GLU A 198 -34.21 -36.79 -10.29
C GLU A 198 -33.34 -35.69 -10.92
N GLN A 199 -33.63 -35.34 -12.18
CA GLN A 199 -32.87 -34.40 -13.03
C GLN A 199 -32.59 -33.01 -12.42
N THR A 200 -33.07 -32.73 -11.22
CA THR A 200 -32.94 -31.46 -10.47
C THR A 200 -31.54 -31.23 -9.91
N ASP A 201 -30.78 -32.27 -9.60
CA ASP A 201 -29.47 -32.15 -8.94
C ASP A 201 -28.38 -31.60 -9.86
N GLY A 202 -28.42 -31.94 -11.15
CA GLY A 202 -27.45 -31.42 -12.13
C GLY A 202 -27.54 -29.89 -12.35
N ALA A 203 -28.74 -29.36 -12.29
CA ALA A 203 -28.97 -27.90 -12.45
C ALA A 203 -28.48 -27.12 -11.22
N LEU A 204 -28.67 -27.65 -10.02
CA LEU A 204 -28.19 -27.07 -8.77
C LEU A 204 -26.67 -27.10 -8.66
N LEU A 205 -26.04 -28.18 -9.09
CA LEU A 205 -24.57 -28.28 -9.15
C LEU A 205 -23.97 -27.32 -10.16
N LEU A 206 -24.57 -27.17 -11.35
CA LEU A 206 -24.14 -26.20 -12.36
C LEU A 206 -24.32 -24.77 -11.88
N ALA A 207 -25.43 -24.48 -11.19
CA ALA A 207 -25.67 -23.15 -10.61
C ALA A 207 -24.65 -22.82 -9.51
N SER A 208 -24.34 -23.81 -8.66
CA SER A 208 -23.29 -23.64 -7.63
C SER A 208 -21.90 -23.44 -8.23
N ALA A 209 -21.54 -24.20 -9.25
CA ALA A 209 -20.27 -24.07 -9.96
C ALA A 209 -20.12 -22.68 -10.64
N ARG A 210 -21.19 -22.20 -11.31
CA ARG A 210 -21.21 -20.86 -11.91
C ARG A 210 -21.06 -19.74 -10.88
N ARG A 211 -21.68 -19.92 -9.71
CA ARG A 211 -21.55 -18.99 -8.59
C ARG A 211 -20.11 -18.89 -8.10
N GLN A 212 -19.47 -20.04 -7.87
CA GLN A 212 -18.08 -20.10 -7.41
C GLN A 212 -17.10 -19.53 -8.45
N ASP A 213 -17.32 -19.82 -9.72
CA ASP A 213 -16.52 -19.31 -10.83
C ASP A 213 -16.61 -17.77 -10.91
N LEU A 214 -17.82 -17.21 -10.80
CA LEU A 214 -18.01 -15.75 -10.78
C LEU A 214 -17.27 -15.10 -9.62
N LEU A 215 -17.42 -15.62 -8.39
CA LEU A 215 -16.79 -15.06 -7.20
C LEU A 215 -15.25 -15.15 -7.30
N ALA A 216 -14.70 -16.24 -7.85
CA ALA A 216 -13.28 -16.39 -8.09
C ALA A 216 -12.75 -15.39 -9.13
N LYS A 217 -13.46 -15.25 -10.26
CA LYS A 217 -13.13 -14.26 -11.29
C LYS A 217 -13.21 -12.82 -10.75
N MET A 218 -14.25 -12.52 -9.97
CA MET A 218 -14.42 -11.22 -9.34
C MET A 218 -13.28 -10.92 -8.36
N ALA A 219 -12.92 -11.87 -7.49
CA ALA A 219 -11.83 -11.72 -6.56
C ALA A 219 -10.48 -11.48 -7.28
N ALA A 220 -10.19 -12.26 -8.32
CA ALA A 220 -8.97 -12.09 -9.12
C ALA A 220 -8.89 -10.69 -9.77
N LEU A 221 -10.03 -10.21 -10.30
CA LEU A 221 -10.13 -8.90 -10.96
C LEU A 221 -9.99 -7.73 -9.97
N LEU A 222 -10.53 -7.87 -8.74
CA LEU A 222 -10.51 -6.83 -7.73
C LEU A 222 -9.18 -6.76 -6.94
N LEU A 223 -8.41 -7.85 -6.93
CA LEU A 223 -7.09 -7.93 -6.27
C LEU A 223 -5.92 -7.64 -7.22
N ASP A 224 -6.20 -7.34 -8.49
CA ASP A 224 -5.17 -6.95 -9.45
C ASP A 224 -4.51 -5.63 -9.04
N GLU A 225 -3.17 -5.58 -9.12
CA GLU A 225 -2.37 -4.40 -8.74
C GLU A 225 -2.80 -3.15 -9.54
N GLU A 226 -3.10 -3.29 -10.83
CA GLU A 226 -3.60 -2.20 -11.67
C GLU A 226 -4.95 -1.66 -11.15
N ALA A 227 -5.78 -2.53 -10.55
CA ALA A 227 -7.05 -2.13 -9.96
C ALA A 227 -6.90 -1.23 -8.72
N LEU A 228 -5.77 -1.29 -8.02
CA LEU A 228 -5.45 -0.38 -6.91
C LEU A 228 -4.96 0.98 -7.41
N LEU A 229 -4.17 0.97 -8.48
CA LEU A 229 -3.54 2.18 -9.02
C LEU A 229 -4.52 3.05 -9.83
N ARG A 230 -5.48 2.43 -10.55
CA ARG A 230 -6.41 3.10 -11.47
C ARG A 230 -7.86 2.80 -11.12
N PRO A 231 -8.83 3.69 -11.42
CA PRO A 231 -10.24 3.47 -11.14
C PRO A 231 -10.88 2.48 -12.14
N VAL A 232 -10.34 1.26 -12.21
CA VAL A 232 -10.77 0.23 -13.17
C VAL A 232 -11.61 -0.89 -12.55
N SER A 233 -11.65 -1.00 -11.22
CA SER A 233 -12.36 -2.08 -10.52
C SER A 233 -13.85 -2.14 -10.90
N LEU A 234 -14.55 -1.02 -10.81
CA LEU A 234 -15.96 -0.94 -11.13
C LEU A 234 -16.26 -1.21 -12.61
N PRO A 235 -15.59 -0.56 -13.60
CA PRO A 235 -15.78 -0.87 -15.01
C PRO A 235 -15.44 -2.32 -15.39
N ARG A 236 -14.43 -2.93 -14.77
CA ARG A 236 -14.08 -4.33 -15.03
C ARG A 236 -15.13 -5.29 -14.47
N ALA A 237 -15.58 -5.06 -13.23
CA ALA A 237 -16.63 -5.85 -12.59
C ALA A 237 -17.95 -5.79 -13.36
N THR A 238 -18.39 -4.61 -13.77
CA THR A 238 -19.64 -4.45 -14.54
C THR A 238 -19.57 -5.14 -15.90
N ARG A 239 -18.41 -5.10 -16.60
CA ARG A 239 -18.23 -5.83 -17.86
C ARG A 239 -18.26 -7.35 -17.67
N LEU A 240 -17.66 -7.88 -16.60
CA LEU A 240 -17.71 -9.31 -16.29
C LEU A 240 -19.16 -9.75 -16.07
N LEU A 241 -19.92 -9.00 -15.28
CA LEU A 241 -21.32 -9.28 -15.00
C LEU A 241 -22.20 -9.20 -16.26
N GLY A 242 -21.97 -8.20 -17.12
CA GLY A 242 -22.66 -8.08 -18.40
C GLY A 242 -22.32 -9.18 -19.40
N ALA A 243 -21.13 -9.80 -19.29
CA ALA A 243 -20.76 -10.92 -20.14
C ALA A 243 -21.42 -12.25 -19.73
N GLU A 244 -21.66 -12.47 -18.44
CA GLU A 244 -22.02 -13.80 -17.92
C GLU A 244 -23.40 -13.84 -17.22
N TRP A 245 -23.88 -12.69 -16.66
CA TRP A 245 -25.03 -12.71 -15.74
C TRP A 245 -26.20 -11.82 -16.11
N ALA A 246 -26.01 -10.81 -16.96
CA ALA A 246 -27.03 -9.83 -17.26
C ALA A 246 -26.98 -9.38 -18.73
N ASP A 247 -28.06 -8.80 -19.22
CA ASP A 247 -28.06 -8.06 -20.47
C ASP A 247 -27.58 -6.63 -20.23
N TRP A 248 -28.09 -6.01 -19.17
CA TRP A 248 -27.64 -4.69 -18.74
C TRP A 248 -27.08 -4.75 -17.32
N VAL A 249 -26.00 -4.04 -17.10
CA VAL A 249 -25.44 -3.81 -15.78
C VAL A 249 -25.23 -2.33 -15.56
N ILE A 250 -25.79 -1.81 -14.49
CA ILE A 250 -25.71 -0.41 -14.11
C ILE A 250 -25.08 -0.31 -12.74
N ALA A 251 -24.07 0.52 -12.60
CA ALA A 251 -23.47 0.85 -11.32
C ALA A 251 -23.68 2.34 -11.02
N ASP A 252 -24.47 2.60 -10.01
CA ASP A 252 -24.73 3.93 -9.47
C ASP A 252 -23.96 4.10 -8.16
N MET A 253 -23.08 5.10 -8.09
CA MET A 253 -22.24 5.38 -6.91
C MET A 253 -22.77 6.58 -6.15
N VAL A 254 -22.43 6.72 -4.87
CA VAL A 254 -22.84 7.84 -4.02
C VAL A 254 -21.67 8.77 -3.75
N ARG A 255 -21.86 10.08 -3.96
CA ARG A 255 -20.91 11.13 -3.60
C ARG A 255 -21.62 12.25 -2.85
N GLY A 256 -21.19 12.54 -1.63
CA GLY A 256 -21.83 13.57 -0.80
C GLY A 256 -23.32 13.30 -0.53
N GLY A 257 -23.73 12.03 -0.46
CA GLY A 257 -25.14 11.63 -0.24
C GLY A 257 -25.99 11.60 -1.52
N VAL A 258 -25.45 11.99 -2.68
CA VAL A 258 -26.18 12.03 -3.95
C VAL A 258 -25.74 10.88 -4.85
N PRO A 259 -26.67 10.02 -5.33
CA PRO A 259 -26.35 8.97 -6.28
C PRO A 259 -26.08 9.54 -7.68
N TYR A 260 -25.05 9.01 -8.34
CA TYR A 260 -24.70 9.34 -9.72
C TYR A 260 -24.35 8.07 -10.49
N ARG A 261 -24.65 8.04 -11.78
CA ARG A 261 -24.35 6.90 -12.66
C ARG A 261 -22.86 6.85 -13.01
N SER A 262 -22.21 5.75 -12.66
CA SER A 262 -20.77 5.59 -12.81
C SER A 262 -20.37 4.65 -13.94
N ALA A 263 -21.17 3.61 -14.21
CA ALA A 263 -20.93 2.69 -15.31
C ALA A 263 -22.23 2.08 -15.81
N VAL A 264 -22.31 1.87 -17.12
CA VAL A 264 -23.38 1.15 -17.80
C VAL A 264 -22.75 0.15 -18.76
N VAL A 265 -23.24 -1.08 -18.76
CA VAL A 265 -22.90 -2.12 -19.72
C VAL A 265 -24.17 -2.61 -20.37
N ALA A 266 -24.17 -2.64 -21.69
CA ALA A 266 -25.29 -3.04 -22.54
C ALA A 266 -25.01 -4.38 -23.24
N PRO A 267 -26.04 -5.06 -23.78
CA PRO A 267 -25.90 -6.28 -24.58
C PRO A 267 -24.99 -6.09 -25.79
N LYS A 268 -24.12 -7.07 -26.08
CA LYS A 268 -23.12 -6.99 -27.18
C LYS A 268 -23.70 -6.87 -28.58
N ASN A 269 -24.93 -7.30 -28.81
CA ASN A 269 -25.52 -7.47 -30.15
C ASN A 269 -26.56 -6.41 -30.51
N HIS A 270 -26.64 -5.29 -29.79
CA HIS A 270 -27.66 -4.28 -30.04
C HIS A 270 -27.09 -3.00 -30.66
N PRO A 271 -27.67 -2.43 -31.72
CA PRO A 271 -27.21 -1.18 -32.35
C PRO A 271 -27.59 0.06 -31.52
N LEU A 272 -27.19 0.11 -30.24
CA LEU A 272 -27.79 0.95 -29.22
C LEU A 272 -26.91 2.13 -28.77
N GLY A 273 -26.10 2.72 -29.64
CA GLY A 273 -25.28 3.88 -29.25
C GLY A 273 -26.07 5.02 -28.60
N ASP A 274 -27.31 5.25 -29.02
CA ASP A 274 -28.17 6.30 -28.47
C ASP A 274 -28.83 5.85 -27.15
N LEU A 275 -29.29 4.61 -27.05
CA LEU A 275 -29.90 4.10 -25.82
C LEU A 275 -28.92 4.01 -24.66
N VAL A 276 -27.68 3.53 -24.91
CA VAL A 276 -26.66 3.50 -23.88
C VAL A 276 -26.42 4.89 -23.31
N ARG A 277 -26.29 5.91 -24.17
CA ARG A 277 -26.15 7.31 -23.75
C ARG A 277 -27.34 7.82 -22.96
N GLN A 278 -28.57 7.43 -23.32
CA GLN A 278 -29.77 7.79 -22.57
C GLN A 278 -29.76 7.13 -21.18
N VAL A 279 -29.42 5.86 -21.08
CA VAL A 279 -29.28 5.15 -19.81
C VAL A 279 -28.16 5.78 -18.96
N GLU A 280 -27.03 6.12 -19.56
CA GLU A 280 -25.91 6.79 -18.88
C GLU A 280 -26.30 8.19 -18.35
N SER A 281 -27.10 8.94 -19.09
CA SER A 281 -27.53 10.29 -18.73
C SER A 281 -28.71 10.35 -17.76
N ALA A 282 -29.45 9.25 -17.60
CA ALA A 282 -30.59 9.19 -16.70
C ALA A 282 -30.16 9.31 -15.23
N ALA A 283 -30.77 10.24 -14.50
CA ALA A 283 -30.42 10.52 -13.12
C ALA A 283 -30.83 9.38 -12.18
N PRO A 284 -29.89 8.75 -11.42
CA PRO A 284 -30.22 7.67 -10.48
C PRO A 284 -31.16 8.10 -9.35
N ALA A 285 -31.21 9.41 -9.03
CA ALA A 285 -32.13 9.96 -8.04
C ALA A 285 -33.61 9.81 -8.44
N GLY A 286 -33.92 9.57 -9.71
CA GLY A 286 -35.25 9.25 -10.20
C GLY A 286 -35.63 7.76 -10.12
N SER A 287 -34.70 6.90 -9.70
CA SER A 287 -34.91 5.46 -9.60
C SER A 287 -35.38 5.06 -8.20
N GLN A 288 -36.62 4.57 -8.11
CA GLN A 288 -37.17 4.09 -6.83
C GLN A 288 -36.35 2.90 -6.27
N VAL A 289 -35.91 1.97 -7.12
CA VAL A 289 -35.15 0.80 -6.68
C VAL A 289 -33.76 1.18 -6.16
N VAL A 290 -33.09 2.16 -6.79
CA VAL A 290 -31.80 2.65 -6.31
C VAL A 290 -31.94 3.29 -4.94
N LEU A 291 -32.93 4.18 -4.77
CA LEU A 291 -33.17 4.84 -3.48
C LEU A 291 -33.56 3.83 -2.40
N GLN A 292 -34.43 2.86 -2.71
CA GLN A 292 -34.83 1.81 -1.77
C GLN A 292 -33.63 0.95 -1.31
N VAL A 293 -32.74 0.55 -2.22
CA VAL A 293 -31.55 -0.24 -1.90
C VAL A 293 -30.59 0.57 -1.03
N LEU A 294 -30.40 1.86 -1.31
CA LEU A 294 -29.54 2.75 -0.51
C LEU A 294 -30.10 2.96 0.90
N GLU A 295 -31.39 3.14 1.02
CA GLU A 295 -32.06 3.38 2.30
C GLU A 295 -32.08 2.13 3.19
N ARG A 296 -32.44 0.97 2.61
CA ARG A 296 -32.57 -0.29 3.36
C ARG A 296 -31.24 -1.02 3.57
N GLY A 297 -30.22 -0.74 2.75
CA GLY A 297 -28.97 -1.47 2.76
C GLY A 297 -29.10 -2.95 2.38
N SER A 298 -30.19 -3.34 1.74
CA SER A 298 -30.49 -4.70 1.31
C SER A 298 -30.87 -4.76 -0.15
N GLY A 299 -30.54 -5.87 -0.81
CA GLY A 299 -30.86 -6.04 -2.22
C GLY A 299 -32.34 -6.30 -2.47
N VAL A 300 -32.75 -6.03 -3.70
CA VAL A 300 -34.11 -6.22 -4.25
C VAL A 300 -34.01 -7.11 -5.47
N VAL A 301 -34.94 -8.07 -5.61
CA VAL A 301 -35.13 -8.88 -6.81
C VAL A 301 -36.56 -8.77 -7.26
N GLN A 302 -36.75 -8.58 -8.55
CA GLN A 302 -38.03 -8.62 -9.26
C GLN A 302 -37.92 -9.75 -10.29
N GLU A 303 -38.58 -10.88 -10.00
CA GLU A 303 -38.60 -12.04 -10.90
C GLU A 303 -39.34 -11.72 -12.19
N MET A 304 -40.35 -10.82 -12.11
CA MET A 304 -41.04 -10.24 -13.23
C MET A 304 -41.20 -8.73 -12.99
N VAL A 305 -40.89 -7.93 -14.00
CA VAL A 305 -41.00 -6.47 -13.93
C VAL A 305 -42.46 -6.10 -14.17
N ASP A 306 -43.20 -5.81 -13.09
CA ASP A 306 -44.61 -5.37 -13.13
C ASP A 306 -44.71 -3.84 -13.17
N ASP A 307 -43.73 -3.12 -12.63
CA ASP A 307 -43.64 -1.66 -12.65
C ASP A 307 -42.41 -1.20 -13.44
N GLU A 308 -42.63 -0.75 -14.66
CA GLU A 308 -41.59 -0.31 -15.57
C GLU A 308 -40.90 0.99 -15.14
N SER A 309 -41.51 1.75 -14.20
CA SER A 309 -40.99 3.02 -13.69
C SER A 309 -39.90 2.88 -12.61
N LEU A 310 -39.69 1.69 -12.05
CA LEU A 310 -38.80 1.42 -10.91
C LEU A 310 -37.38 1.92 -11.10
N LEU A 311 -36.84 1.88 -12.32
CA LEU A 311 -35.47 2.33 -12.62
C LEU A 311 -35.40 3.80 -13.07
N GLY A 312 -36.58 4.47 -13.18
CA GLY A 312 -36.68 5.84 -13.66
C GLY A 312 -36.95 5.94 -15.16
N PHE A 313 -36.74 7.12 -15.71
CA PHE A 313 -37.17 7.48 -17.09
C PHE A 313 -35.98 8.01 -17.90
N CYS A 314 -36.02 7.78 -19.20
CA CYS A 314 -35.22 8.47 -20.20
C CYS A 314 -36.15 9.24 -21.18
N ALA A 315 -35.59 9.83 -22.23
CA ALA A 315 -36.36 10.61 -23.22
C ALA A 315 -37.43 9.77 -23.96
N GLU A 316 -37.20 8.47 -24.11
CA GLU A 316 -38.09 7.54 -24.85
C GLU A 316 -39.13 6.85 -23.93
N GLY A 317 -39.07 7.06 -22.61
CA GLY A 317 -40.01 6.47 -21.66
C GLY A 317 -39.37 5.84 -20.45
N PRO A 318 -40.05 4.89 -19.75
CA PRO A 318 -39.49 4.16 -18.64
C PRO A 318 -38.24 3.37 -19.06
N LEU A 319 -37.16 3.47 -18.29
CA LEU A 319 -35.90 2.80 -18.64
C LEU A 319 -36.07 1.29 -18.80
N LEU A 320 -36.83 0.62 -17.94
CA LEU A 320 -37.01 -0.84 -17.99
C LEU A 320 -37.73 -1.27 -19.26
N THR A 321 -38.73 -0.47 -19.76
CA THR A 321 -39.39 -0.72 -21.02
C THR A 321 -38.43 -0.63 -22.20
N VAL A 322 -37.66 0.46 -22.26
CA VAL A 322 -36.70 0.71 -23.35
C VAL A 322 -35.56 -0.32 -23.36
N MET A 323 -35.17 -0.83 -22.18
CA MET A 323 -34.19 -1.88 -22.03
C MET A 323 -34.72 -3.29 -22.33
N GLY A 324 -36.03 -3.47 -22.53
CA GLY A 324 -36.67 -4.77 -22.72
C GLY A 324 -36.59 -5.68 -21.50
N ALA A 325 -36.73 -5.11 -20.32
CA ALA A 325 -36.51 -5.79 -19.04
C ALA A 325 -37.62 -6.81 -18.75
N GLY A 326 -37.23 -8.10 -18.57
CA GLY A 326 -38.10 -9.15 -18.07
C GLY A 326 -37.95 -9.36 -16.56
N SER A 327 -36.74 -9.24 -16.04
CA SER A 327 -36.45 -9.33 -14.61
C SER A 327 -35.33 -8.38 -14.18
N LEU A 328 -35.32 -7.98 -12.90
CA LEU A 328 -34.40 -7.00 -12.33
C LEU A 328 -33.84 -7.50 -11.01
N LEU A 329 -32.58 -7.23 -10.77
CA LEU A 329 -31.89 -7.47 -9.50
C LEU A 329 -31.04 -6.27 -9.15
N SER A 330 -31.20 -5.71 -7.95
CA SER A 330 -30.39 -4.59 -7.47
C SER A 330 -29.83 -4.89 -6.09
N VAL A 331 -28.54 -4.63 -5.89
CA VAL A 331 -27.84 -4.87 -4.63
C VAL A 331 -26.98 -3.67 -4.23
N PRO A 332 -26.77 -3.44 -2.92
CA PRO A 332 -25.88 -2.37 -2.48
C PRO A 332 -24.42 -2.71 -2.85
N ILE A 333 -23.67 -1.71 -3.27
CA ILE A 333 -22.21 -1.74 -3.35
C ILE A 333 -21.68 -1.33 -1.99
N GLY A 334 -20.97 -2.25 -1.30
CA GLY A 334 -20.57 -2.04 0.08
C GLY A 334 -21.77 -1.92 1.03
N ARG A 335 -21.71 -0.98 1.97
CA ARG A 335 -22.85 -0.69 2.88
C ARG A 335 -23.81 0.35 2.32
N SER A 336 -23.27 1.39 1.66
CA SER A 336 -24.01 2.51 1.08
C SER A 336 -23.16 3.31 0.08
N ASP A 337 -22.12 2.68 -0.49
CA ASP A 337 -21.21 3.34 -1.42
C ASP A 337 -21.86 3.51 -2.81
N GLY A 338 -22.86 2.68 -3.10
CA GLY A 338 -23.61 2.70 -4.37
C GLY A 338 -24.59 1.55 -4.50
N VAL A 339 -25.10 1.37 -5.69
CA VAL A 339 -26.03 0.29 -6.08
C VAL A 339 -25.58 -0.33 -7.39
N LEU A 340 -25.59 -1.64 -7.45
CA LEU A 340 -25.37 -2.43 -8.64
C LEU A 340 -26.70 -3.01 -9.09
N THR A 341 -27.14 -2.65 -10.28
CA THR A 341 -28.40 -3.11 -10.87
C THR A 341 -28.11 -3.96 -12.09
N LEU A 342 -28.70 -5.15 -12.14
CA LEU A 342 -28.64 -6.10 -13.23
C LEU A 342 -30.04 -6.28 -13.83
N VAL A 343 -30.14 -6.29 -15.16
CA VAL A 343 -31.38 -6.48 -15.88
C VAL A 343 -31.23 -7.61 -16.90
N ARG A 344 -32.20 -8.51 -16.95
CA ARG A 344 -32.36 -9.55 -17.98
C ARG A 344 -33.59 -9.29 -18.82
N GLY A 345 -33.50 -9.56 -20.12
CA GLY A 345 -34.63 -9.56 -21.03
C GLY A 345 -35.57 -10.76 -20.80
N HIS A 346 -36.71 -10.74 -21.50
CA HIS A 346 -37.72 -11.79 -21.42
C HIS A 346 -37.28 -13.15 -22.00
N ASP A 347 -36.20 -13.18 -22.76
CA ASP A 347 -35.59 -14.38 -23.36
C ASP A 347 -34.72 -15.17 -22.41
N LYS A 348 -34.42 -14.62 -21.24
CA LYS A 348 -33.56 -15.26 -20.21
C LYS A 348 -34.37 -15.67 -18.98
N PRO A 349 -33.91 -16.71 -18.25
CA PRO A 349 -34.51 -17.06 -16.96
C PRO A 349 -34.49 -15.87 -16.00
N PRO A 350 -35.60 -15.63 -15.26
CA PRO A 350 -35.66 -14.53 -14.30
C PRO A 350 -34.63 -14.69 -13.18
N TYR A 351 -34.30 -13.57 -12.52
CA TYR A 351 -33.47 -13.61 -11.32
C TYR A 351 -34.22 -14.27 -10.16
N THR A 352 -33.47 -15.03 -9.36
CA THR A 352 -33.97 -15.74 -8.18
C THR A 352 -33.39 -15.18 -6.89
N LEU A 353 -33.95 -15.58 -5.75
CA LEU A 353 -33.35 -15.27 -4.44
C LEU A 353 -31.93 -15.82 -4.28
N ALA A 354 -31.59 -16.92 -4.97
CA ALA A 354 -30.24 -17.45 -5.00
C ALA A 354 -29.29 -16.52 -5.76
N ASP A 355 -29.72 -15.95 -6.89
CA ASP A 355 -28.95 -14.92 -7.64
C ASP A 355 -28.75 -13.66 -6.78
N LEU A 356 -29.79 -13.24 -6.05
CA LEU A 356 -29.71 -12.10 -5.13
C LEU A 356 -28.61 -12.30 -4.07
N ALA A 357 -28.55 -13.48 -3.45
CA ALA A 357 -27.52 -13.78 -2.45
C ALA A 357 -26.09 -13.72 -3.02
N VAL A 358 -25.89 -14.19 -4.27
CA VAL A 358 -24.61 -14.08 -4.98
C VAL A 358 -24.25 -12.64 -5.25
N MET A 359 -25.18 -11.86 -5.78
CA MET A 359 -24.92 -10.47 -6.13
C MET A 359 -24.72 -9.58 -4.90
N GLN A 360 -25.34 -9.89 -3.77
CA GLN A 360 -25.04 -9.22 -2.50
C GLN A 360 -23.59 -9.42 -2.07
N GLU A 361 -23.05 -10.64 -2.23
CA GLU A 361 -21.64 -10.92 -1.96
C GLU A 361 -20.73 -10.15 -2.93
N VAL A 362 -21.06 -10.16 -4.23
CA VAL A 362 -20.33 -9.36 -5.24
C VAL A 362 -20.37 -7.86 -4.91
N GLY A 363 -21.53 -7.34 -4.54
CA GLY A 363 -21.68 -5.94 -4.14
C GLY A 363 -20.84 -5.57 -2.92
N MET A 364 -20.75 -6.47 -1.94
CA MET A 364 -19.91 -6.29 -0.76
C MET A 364 -18.42 -6.25 -1.13
N GLN A 365 -17.94 -7.22 -1.91
CA GLN A 365 -16.56 -7.28 -2.38
C GLN A 365 -16.19 -6.06 -3.23
N LEU A 366 -17.08 -5.66 -4.13
CA LEU A 366 -16.88 -4.49 -4.98
C LEU A 366 -16.78 -3.20 -4.15
N GLY A 367 -17.63 -3.04 -3.13
CA GLY A 367 -17.56 -1.90 -2.22
C GLY A 367 -16.25 -1.84 -1.43
N LEU A 368 -15.73 -2.99 -0.99
CA LEU A 368 -14.42 -3.06 -0.35
C LEU A 368 -13.30 -2.65 -1.29
N ALA A 369 -13.31 -3.15 -2.53
CA ALA A 369 -12.31 -2.82 -3.54
C ALA A 369 -12.34 -1.32 -3.91
N VAL A 370 -13.51 -0.74 -4.13
CA VAL A 370 -13.67 0.69 -4.45
C VAL A 370 -13.17 1.57 -3.30
N ARG A 371 -13.47 1.22 -2.05
CA ARG A 371 -12.97 1.96 -0.88
C ARG A 371 -11.45 1.84 -0.72
N ALA A 372 -10.89 0.64 -0.89
CA ALA A 372 -9.45 0.42 -0.86
C ALA A 372 -8.74 1.26 -1.92
N GLN A 373 -9.24 1.25 -3.15
CA GLN A 373 -8.75 2.03 -4.27
C GLN A 373 -8.83 3.54 -4.00
N THR A 374 -9.97 4.04 -3.52
CA THR A 374 -10.15 5.47 -3.19
C THR A 374 -9.19 5.91 -2.10
N SER A 375 -9.01 5.09 -1.06
CA SER A 375 -8.05 5.34 0.02
C SER A 375 -6.62 5.37 -0.49
N PHE A 376 -6.23 4.41 -1.33
CA PHE A 376 -4.91 4.36 -1.95
C PHE A 376 -4.63 5.58 -2.82
N GLN A 377 -5.57 5.95 -3.70
CA GLN A 377 -5.44 7.13 -4.55
C GLN A 377 -5.37 8.44 -3.77
N SER A 378 -6.15 8.56 -2.67
CA SER A 378 -6.09 9.73 -1.80
C SER A 378 -4.71 9.86 -1.16
N ARG A 379 -4.14 8.75 -0.67
CA ARG A 379 -2.78 8.72 -0.11
C ARG A 379 -1.72 9.02 -1.15
N SER A 380 -1.81 8.42 -2.33
CA SER A 380 -0.89 8.69 -3.43
C SER A 380 -0.89 10.17 -3.82
N ARG A 381 -2.07 10.80 -3.94
CA ARG A 381 -2.16 12.24 -4.21
C ARG A 381 -1.58 13.11 -3.10
N ALA A 382 -1.78 12.73 -1.83
CA ALA A 382 -1.17 13.44 -0.72
C ALA A 382 0.36 13.30 -0.73
N ALA A 383 0.87 12.11 -1.02
CA ALA A 383 2.29 11.84 -1.19
C ALA A 383 2.89 12.64 -2.36
N ASP A 384 2.19 12.67 -3.51
CA ASP A 384 2.60 13.47 -4.68
C ASP A 384 2.60 14.97 -4.36
N ALA A 385 1.61 15.46 -3.61
CA ALA A 385 1.54 16.87 -3.19
C ALA A 385 2.69 17.22 -2.22
N LEU A 386 3.02 16.33 -1.29
CA LEU A 386 4.17 16.50 -0.40
C LEU A 386 5.48 16.50 -1.18
N SER A 387 5.69 15.54 -2.06
CA SER A 387 6.88 15.47 -2.94
C SER A 387 7.01 16.73 -3.80
N ALA A 388 5.91 17.25 -4.34
CA ALA A 388 5.93 18.52 -5.09
C ALA A 388 6.22 19.74 -4.20
N SER A 389 6.02 19.65 -2.89
CA SER A 389 6.32 20.73 -1.94
C SER A 389 7.78 20.80 -1.52
N VAL A 390 8.56 19.73 -1.70
CA VAL A 390 9.99 19.70 -1.35
C VAL A 390 10.91 20.02 -2.54
N ALA A 391 10.49 19.79 -3.78
CA ALA A 391 11.31 20.05 -4.96
C ALA A 391 10.56 20.89 -6.01
N PRO A 392 11.13 22.01 -6.52
CA PRO A 392 10.49 22.76 -7.59
C PRO A 392 10.56 22.00 -8.91
N ARG A 393 9.48 22.05 -9.71
CA ARG A 393 9.46 21.41 -11.04
C ARG A 393 10.40 22.06 -12.05
N ASN A 394 10.59 23.39 -11.93
CA ASN A 394 11.48 24.17 -12.77
C ASN A 394 12.27 25.14 -11.89
N LEU A 395 13.55 25.28 -12.18
CA LEU A 395 14.38 26.32 -11.57
C LEU A 395 14.11 27.65 -12.29
N PRO A 396 14.04 28.77 -11.56
CA PRO A 396 13.94 30.08 -12.17
C PRO A 396 15.26 30.46 -12.85
N ASP A 397 15.19 31.37 -13.83
CA ASP A 397 16.39 32.01 -14.41
C ASP A 397 17.08 32.86 -13.36
N VAL A 398 18.40 32.71 -13.27
CA VAL A 398 19.23 33.39 -12.28
C VAL A 398 20.23 34.27 -12.97
N PRO A 399 20.20 35.62 -12.78
CA PRO A 399 21.11 36.51 -13.44
C PRO A 399 22.58 36.21 -13.14
N GLY A 400 23.40 36.04 -14.20
CA GLY A 400 24.84 35.76 -14.10
C GLY A 400 25.19 34.30 -13.80
N TYR A 401 24.20 33.40 -13.79
CA TYR A 401 24.41 31.98 -13.55
C TYR A 401 23.46 31.09 -14.37
N GLU A 402 23.95 29.92 -14.70
CA GLU A 402 23.13 28.77 -15.15
C GLU A 402 22.94 27.79 -13.99
N ALA A 403 21.71 27.32 -13.77
CA ALA A 403 21.41 26.38 -12.72
C ALA A 403 20.77 25.10 -13.29
N ALA A 404 21.10 23.96 -12.73
CA ALA A 404 20.43 22.69 -13.00
C ALA A 404 20.36 21.84 -11.74
N ALA A 405 19.32 21.02 -11.66
CA ALA A 405 19.20 20.01 -10.61
C ALA A 405 18.70 18.69 -11.18
N VAL A 406 19.10 17.61 -10.56
CA VAL A 406 18.51 16.29 -10.74
C VAL A 406 18.00 15.81 -9.39
N TYR A 407 16.80 15.23 -9.42
CA TYR A 407 16.15 14.62 -8.29
C TYR A 407 15.77 13.18 -8.67
N SER A 408 16.37 12.22 -7.99
CA SER A 408 16.09 10.80 -8.17
C SER A 408 15.35 10.30 -6.93
N PRO A 409 14.04 9.98 -7.03
CA PRO A 409 13.24 9.56 -5.89
C PRO A 409 13.70 8.21 -5.34
N GLY A 410 13.57 8.03 -4.04
CA GLY A 410 13.70 6.76 -3.36
C GLY A 410 12.45 5.87 -3.48
N SER A 411 12.38 4.82 -2.68
CA SER A 411 11.23 3.89 -2.62
C SER A 411 10.04 4.42 -1.80
N SER A 412 10.19 5.56 -1.14
CA SER A 412 9.17 6.21 -0.29
C SER A 412 9.00 7.67 -0.66
N VAL A 413 8.03 8.36 -0.03
CA VAL A 413 7.93 9.83 -0.13
C VAL A 413 9.24 10.44 0.32
N GLY A 414 9.84 11.23 -0.55
CA GLY A 414 11.14 11.81 -0.34
C GLY A 414 11.12 12.97 0.66
N ALA A 415 12.22 13.09 1.40
CA ALA A 415 12.43 14.16 2.38
C ALA A 415 13.50 15.17 1.97
N GLU A 416 14.17 14.95 0.85
CA GLU A 416 15.16 15.86 0.32
C GLU A 416 14.47 17.03 -0.40
N PHE A 417 14.95 18.25 -0.14
CA PHE A 417 14.48 19.44 -0.82
C PHE A 417 15.62 20.21 -1.48
N TYR A 418 15.29 20.90 -2.55
CA TYR A 418 16.13 21.99 -3.09
C TYR A 418 15.23 23.14 -3.52
N ASP A 419 15.78 24.35 -3.54
CA ASP A 419 15.05 25.55 -3.95
C ASP A 419 16.00 26.61 -4.49
N VAL A 420 15.45 27.49 -5.35
CA VAL A 420 16.08 28.72 -5.80
C VAL A 420 15.05 29.85 -5.67
N PHE A 421 15.38 30.91 -4.98
CA PHE A 421 14.44 31.95 -4.58
C PHE A 421 15.06 33.33 -4.56
N PRO A 422 14.26 34.40 -4.74
CA PRO A 422 14.74 35.76 -4.60
C PRO A 422 15.04 36.07 -3.13
N VAL A 423 16.10 36.84 -2.89
CA VAL A 423 16.47 37.42 -1.59
C VAL A 423 16.67 38.93 -1.72
N SER A 424 16.79 39.62 -0.58
CA SER A 424 17.08 41.07 -0.59
C SER A 424 18.41 41.37 -1.28
N GLY A 425 18.34 42.02 -2.44
CA GLY A 425 19.51 42.45 -3.22
C GLY A 425 20.20 41.36 -4.07
N GLY A 426 19.53 40.22 -4.30
CA GLY A 426 20.05 39.11 -5.10
C GLY A 426 19.11 37.93 -5.14
N TRP A 427 19.69 36.76 -5.12
CA TRP A 427 18.95 35.51 -5.06
C TRP A 427 19.67 34.48 -4.17
N GLY A 428 18.96 33.46 -3.79
CA GLY A 428 19.48 32.41 -2.94
C GLY A 428 19.08 31.01 -3.43
N PHE A 429 19.76 30.01 -2.93
CA PHE A 429 19.46 28.62 -3.11
C PHE A 429 19.53 27.89 -1.78
N ALA A 430 18.83 26.78 -1.69
CA ALA A 430 18.89 25.87 -0.55
C ALA A 430 18.83 24.42 -1.03
N LEU A 431 19.50 23.53 -0.31
CA LEU A 431 19.43 22.08 -0.45
C LEU A 431 19.50 21.46 0.94
N GLY A 432 18.71 20.41 1.18
CA GLY A 432 18.72 19.73 2.46
C GLY A 432 17.62 18.68 2.57
N GLY A 433 17.56 18.02 3.73
CA GLY A 433 16.59 16.98 3.99
C GLY A 433 16.44 16.69 5.48
N ALA A 434 15.23 16.30 5.88
CA ALA A 434 14.95 15.82 7.22
C ALA A 434 15.43 14.38 7.39
N ALA A 435 16.03 14.09 8.54
CA ALA A 435 16.42 12.72 8.87
C ALA A 435 15.20 11.81 8.98
N GLY A 436 15.18 10.73 8.19
CA GLY A 436 14.08 9.80 8.11
C GLY A 436 13.46 9.72 6.72
N LYS A 437 12.38 8.96 6.60
CA LYS A 437 11.69 8.70 5.32
C LYS A 437 10.18 8.84 5.49
N GLY A 438 9.50 9.07 4.38
CA GLY A 438 8.04 9.10 4.33
C GLY A 438 7.44 10.46 4.64
N GLU A 439 6.12 10.50 4.79
CA GLU A 439 5.30 11.72 4.86
C GLU A 439 5.72 12.69 5.98
N GLU A 440 6.21 12.15 7.11
CA GLU A 440 6.61 12.98 8.25
C GLU A 440 7.90 13.76 7.98
N ALA A 441 8.90 13.07 7.45
CA ALA A 441 10.15 13.69 7.06
C ALA A 441 9.93 14.70 5.93
N ALA A 442 9.14 14.35 4.90
CA ALA A 442 8.77 15.26 3.83
C ALA A 442 8.04 16.52 4.32
N SER A 443 7.15 16.37 5.31
CA SER A 443 6.43 17.50 5.91
C SER A 443 7.37 18.47 6.64
N VAL A 444 8.33 17.93 7.40
CA VAL A 444 9.35 18.75 8.08
C VAL A 444 10.26 19.43 7.07
N SER A 445 10.68 18.73 6.02
CA SER A 445 11.48 19.30 4.93
C SER A 445 10.76 20.43 4.19
N ALA A 446 9.47 20.25 3.88
CA ALA A 446 8.65 21.29 3.26
C ALA A 446 8.52 22.54 4.15
N MET A 447 8.35 22.33 5.47
CA MET A 447 8.30 23.41 6.45
C MET A 447 9.63 24.18 6.52
N VAL A 448 10.75 23.47 6.59
CA VAL A 448 12.10 24.09 6.62
C VAL A 448 12.36 24.85 5.33
N ARG A 449 12.12 24.23 4.16
CA ARG A 449 12.25 24.90 2.86
C ARG A 449 11.41 26.18 2.80
N GLY A 450 10.15 26.11 3.24
CA GLY A 450 9.26 27.28 3.32
C GLY A 450 9.78 28.36 4.26
N GLY A 451 10.26 27.97 5.44
CA GLY A 451 10.87 28.87 6.42
C GLY A 451 12.10 29.57 5.91
N LEU A 452 13.02 28.82 5.28
CA LEU A 452 14.22 29.39 4.63
C LEU A 452 13.84 30.45 3.59
N ARG A 453 12.92 30.11 2.70
CA ARG A 453 12.46 31.01 1.64
C ARG A 453 11.79 32.28 2.18
N VAL A 454 10.92 32.16 3.16
CA VAL A 454 10.18 33.30 3.74
C VAL A 454 11.10 34.22 4.50
N LEU A 455 11.98 33.70 5.37
CA LEU A 455 12.91 34.51 6.14
C LEU A 455 13.95 35.23 5.28
N SER A 456 14.35 34.62 4.17
CA SER A 456 15.30 35.19 3.22
C SER A 456 14.79 36.46 2.48
N VAL A 457 13.49 36.76 2.59
CA VAL A 457 12.95 38.04 2.05
C VAL A 457 13.46 39.25 2.85
N TRP A 458 13.63 39.08 4.17
CA TRP A 458 13.99 40.16 5.08
C TRP A 458 15.43 40.07 5.59
N GLU A 459 15.96 38.85 5.67
CA GLU A 459 17.28 38.58 6.23
C GLU A 459 18.31 38.45 5.11
N THR A 460 19.45 39.10 5.25
CA THR A 460 20.52 39.13 4.24
C THR A 460 21.70 38.20 4.58
N ASP A 461 21.64 37.54 5.74
CA ASP A 461 22.66 36.60 6.20
C ASP A 461 22.09 35.17 6.25
N PRO A 462 22.61 34.24 5.42
CA PRO A 462 22.12 32.87 5.41
C PRO A 462 22.32 32.15 6.77
N ALA A 463 23.36 32.47 7.52
CA ALA A 463 23.58 31.90 8.86
C ALA A 463 22.49 32.36 9.85
N LEU A 464 22.02 33.59 9.73
CA LEU A 464 20.95 34.12 10.57
C LEU A 464 19.60 33.49 10.21
N VAL A 465 19.34 33.29 8.92
CA VAL A 465 18.16 32.55 8.43
C VAL A 465 18.14 31.12 8.99
N MET A 466 19.26 30.41 8.88
CA MET A 466 19.41 29.05 9.40
C MET A 466 19.15 28.97 10.91
N ARG A 467 19.70 29.92 11.68
CA ARG A 467 19.48 29.98 13.14
C ARG A 467 18.00 30.18 13.49
N LYS A 468 17.30 31.10 12.80
CA LYS A 468 15.87 31.34 13.03
C LYS A 468 15.00 30.12 12.70
N VAL A 469 15.35 29.40 11.62
CA VAL A 469 14.69 28.13 11.27
C VAL A 469 14.98 27.05 12.32
N ASN A 470 16.21 26.98 12.83
CA ASN A 470 16.58 26.07 13.93
C ASN A 470 15.76 26.34 15.20
N GLU A 471 15.66 27.61 15.63
CA GLU A 471 14.85 28.02 16.79
C GLU A 471 13.39 27.58 16.62
N ALA A 472 12.82 27.78 15.41
CA ALA A 472 11.45 27.35 15.13
C ALA A 472 11.29 25.83 15.20
N LEU A 473 12.20 25.05 14.63
CA LEU A 473 12.18 23.59 14.67
C LEU A 473 12.27 23.04 16.10
N VAL A 474 13.22 23.53 16.87
CA VAL A 474 13.41 23.10 18.27
C VAL A 474 12.18 23.43 19.12
N THR A 475 11.62 24.66 18.94
CA THR A 475 10.43 25.11 19.66
C THR A 475 9.19 24.28 19.33
N GLN A 476 9.04 23.86 18.07
CA GLN A 476 7.92 23.02 17.64
C GLN A 476 8.04 21.57 18.13
N GLY A 477 9.22 21.12 18.55
CA GLY A 477 9.41 19.80 19.13
C GLY A 477 9.08 18.67 18.16
N THR A 478 9.42 18.80 16.88
CA THR A 478 9.14 17.79 15.85
C THR A 478 9.83 16.45 16.11
N GLY A 479 10.88 16.44 16.93
CA GLY A 479 11.73 15.28 17.20
C GLY A 479 12.59 14.84 16.02
N MET A 480 12.59 15.61 14.94
CA MET A 480 13.38 15.37 13.73
C MET A 480 14.43 16.46 13.56
N PHE A 481 15.58 16.10 13.03
CA PHE A 481 16.60 17.05 12.63
C PHE A 481 16.70 17.14 11.11
N VAL A 482 17.21 18.28 10.62
CA VAL A 482 17.32 18.58 9.20
C VAL A 482 18.75 18.98 8.88
N MET A 483 19.35 18.32 7.90
CA MET A 483 20.60 18.74 7.29
C MET A 483 20.29 19.73 6.17
N ALA A 484 20.92 20.89 6.16
CA ALA A 484 20.66 21.90 5.14
C ALA A 484 21.90 22.74 4.81
N ALA A 485 21.98 23.18 3.56
CA ALA A 485 22.89 24.20 3.08
C ALA A 485 22.09 25.31 2.40
N VAL A 486 22.42 26.57 2.71
CA VAL A 486 21.77 27.77 2.14
C VAL A 486 22.82 28.73 1.65
N GLY A 487 22.73 29.14 0.39
CA GLY A 487 23.63 30.12 -0.22
C GLY A 487 22.88 31.35 -0.67
N PHE A 488 23.42 32.56 -0.35
CA PHE A 488 22.95 33.84 -0.88
C PHE A 488 23.97 34.38 -1.86
N VAL A 489 23.50 34.75 -3.04
CA VAL A 489 24.32 35.15 -4.17
C VAL A 489 24.18 36.63 -4.40
N LYS A 490 25.31 37.34 -4.40
CA LYS A 490 25.42 38.76 -4.72
C LYS A 490 26.56 38.97 -5.72
N GLY A 491 26.21 39.18 -6.97
CA GLY A 491 27.19 39.18 -8.04
C GLY A 491 27.87 37.80 -8.18
N ARG A 492 29.21 37.75 -8.00
CA ARG A 492 29.98 36.48 -8.03
C ARG A 492 30.29 35.89 -6.64
N GLU A 493 29.92 36.62 -5.61
CA GLU A 493 30.09 36.16 -4.24
C GLU A 493 28.88 35.33 -3.79
N ILE A 494 29.15 34.19 -3.20
CA ILE A 494 28.16 33.32 -2.58
C ILE A 494 28.50 33.20 -1.10
N ARG A 495 27.60 33.69 -0.25
CA ARG A 495 27.68 33.45 1.18
C ARG A 495 26.92 32.17 1.52
N LEU A 496 27.64 31.11 1.85
CA LEU A 496 27.11 29.75 2.09
C LEU A 496 27.12 29.44 3.58
N SER A 497 26.00 29.00 4.12
CA SER A 497 25.85 28.47 5.48
C SER A 497 25.43 27.00 5.41
N SER A 498 25.99 26.16 6.29
CA SER A 498 25.70 24.73 6.39
C SER A 498 25.31 24.36 7.81
N ALA A 499 24.34 23.47 7.95
CA ALA A 499 23.91 22.85 9.20
C ALA A 499 23.83 21.32 9.00
N GLY A 500 24.91 20.61 9.34
CA GLY A 500 25.04 19.17 9.18
C GLY A 500 25.08 18.67 7.73
N HIS A 501 25.09 19.56 6.77
CA HIS A 501 25.09 19.20 5.35
C HIS A 501 26.51 18.93 4.83
N HIS A 502 26.63 18.09 3.80
CA HIS A 502 27.89 17.82 3.12
C HIS A 502 28.51 19.10 2.54
N PRO A 503 29.84 19.17 2.43
CA PRO A 503 30.51 20.31 1.84
C PRO A 503 30.15 20.47 0.37
N ALA A 504 29.88 21.69 -0.08
CA ALA A 504 29.65 21.97 -1.49
C ALA A 504 30.96 21.83 -2.27
N ALA A 505 30.93 21.20 -3.43
CA ALA A 505 32.09 21.06 -4.32
C ALA A 505 32.13 22.21 -5.33
N LEU A 506 33.25 22.91 -5.41
CA LEU A 506 33.53 23.94 -6.42
C LEU A 506 34.43 23.31 -7.50
N LEU A 507 33.86 23.08 -8.68
CA LEU A 507 34.59 22.69 -9.87
C LEU A 507 35.15 23.95 -10.55
N GLN A 508 36.46 24.07 -10.57
CA GLN A 508 37.18 25.18 -11.17
C GLN A 508 37.27 25.04 -12.70
N SER A 509 37.52 26.12 -13.40
CA SER A 509 37.60 26.12 -14.88
C SER A 509 38.74 25.25 -15.43
N ASP A 510 39.79 25.01 -14.65
CA ASP A 510 40.95 24.16 -14.99
C ASP A 510 40.70 22.66 -14.68
N GLY A 511 39.54 22.31 -14.11
CA GLY A 511 39.17 20.94 -13.72
C GLY A 511 39.50 20.62 -12.27
N GLY A 512 40.13 21.50 -11.52
CA GLY A 512 40.33 21.33 -10.08
C GLY A 512 39.01 21.27 -9.31
N VAL A 513 38.90 20.44 -8.29
CA VAL A 513 37.75 20.40 -7.40
C VAL A 513 38.17 20.76 -5.99
N ARG A 514 37.50 21.74 -5.41
CA ARG A 514 37.70 22.19 -4.03
C ARG A 514 36.39 22.06 -3.27
N PHE A 515 36.42 21.53 -2.08
CA PHE A 515 35.26 21.48 -1.20
C PHE A 515 35.21 22.71 -0.28
N ALA A 516 34.04 23.28 -0.12
CA ALA A 516 33.76 24.33 0.84
C ALA A 516 33.71 23.77 2.26
N ALA A 517 33.69 24.64 3.27
CA ALA A 517 33.43 24.20 4.63
C ALA A 517 32.00 23.67 4.74
N GLY A 518 31.88 22.39 5.07
CA GLY A 518 30.59 21.73 5.32
C GLY A 518 30.45 21.36 6.80
N GLY A 519 29.41 20.58 7.12
CA GLY A 519 29.17 20.04 8.46
C GLY A 519 28.41 21.01 9.36
N GLY A 520 28.79 21.09 10.63
CA GLY A 520 28.04 21.78 11.66
C GLY A 520 26.97 20.90 12.31
N VAL A 521 26.18 21.47 13.22
CA VAL A 521 25.09 20.75 13.90
C VAL A 521 23.84 20.86 13.01
N PRO A 522 23.18 19.72 12.69
CA PRO A 522 21.90 19.75 11.98
C PRO A 522 20.85 20.60 12.71
N LEU A 523 19.93 21.19 11.95
CA LEU A 523 18.82 21.98 12.51
C LEU A 523 17.89 21.08 13.32
N GLY A 524 17.35 21.58 14.42
CA GLY A 524 16.40 20.86 15.28
C GLY A 524 17.04 20.02 16.40
N ILE A 525 18.37 19.94 16.48
CA ILE A 525 19.06 19.18 17.55
C ILE A 525 19.22 20.04 18.81
N ALA A 526 19.72 21.24 18.68
CA ALA A 526 20.00 22.11 19.82
C ALA A 526 19.63 23.57 19.52
N LEU A 527 19.10 24.28 20.53
CA LEU A 527 18.67 25.67 20.36
C LEU A 527 19.85 26.60 20.05
N GLU A 528 20.99 26.35 20.68
CA GLU A 528 22.21 27.17 20.58
C GLU A 528 23.20 26.62 19.52
N ALA A 529 22.70 25.93 18.49
CA ALA A 529 23.55 25.47 17.40
C ALA A 529 24.13 26.67 16.63
N GLU A 530 25.45 26.80 16.66
CA GLU A 530 26.15 27.83 15.88
C GLU A 530 26.12 27.46 14.39
N THR A 531 25.54 28.34 13.57
CA THR A 531 25.59 28.29 12.13
C THR A 531 26.54 29.36 11.60
N GLY A 532 27.69 28.93 11.09
CA GLY A 532 28.64 29.84 10.42
C GLY A 532 28.25 30.05 8.96
N ALA A 533 28.87 31.04 8.34
CA ALA A 533 28.81 31.25 6.89
C ALA A 533 30.19 31.46 6.30
N GLU A 534 30.49 30.76 5.20
CA GLU A 534 31.67 30.94 4.38
C GLU A 534 31.34 31.80 3.15
N THR A 535 32.28 32.64 2.71
CA THR A 535 32.15 33.38 1.44
C THR A 535 32.98 32.68 0.37
N LEU A 536 32.30 32.28 -0.70
CA LEU A 536 32.88 31.64 -1.88
C LEU A 536 32.77 32.62 -3.07
N THR A 537 33.73 32.56 -3.97
CA THR A 537 33.64 33.21 -5.27
C THR A 537 33.48 32.17 -6.35
N VAL A 538 32.47 32.30 -7.19
CA VAL A 538 32.25 31.44 -8.35
C VAL A 538 32.51 32.25 -9.62
N GLY A 539 33.63 31.96 -10.26
CA GLY A 539 34.08 32.61 -11.48
C GLY A 539 33.29 32.19 -12.73
N VAL A 540 33.55 32.88 -13.86
CA VAL A 540 33.00 32.42 -15.15
C VAL A 540 33.54 31.05 -15.49
N GLY A 541 32.61 30.11 -15.83
CA GLY A 541 32.96 28.75 -16.15
C GLY A 541 33.17 27.81 -14.95
N GLU A 542 33.22 28.33 -13.74
CA GLU A 542 33.26 27.53 -12.53
C GLU A 542 31.88 27.09 -12.12
N THR A 543 31.77 25.90 -11.49
CA THR A 543 30.48 25.31 -11.11
C THR A 543 30.48 24.90 -9.65
N LEU A 544 29.57 25.49 -8.86
CA LEU A 544 29.29 25.05 -7.51
C LEU A 544 28.29 23.91 -7.55
N VAL A 545 28.59 22.79 -6.87
CA VAL A 545 27.75 21.58 -6.82
C VAL A 545 27.41 21.25 -5.37
N LEU A 546 26.10 21.16 -5.07
CA LEU A 546 25.58 20.65 -3.81
C LEU A 546 24.94 19.28 -4.07
N TYR A 547 24.98 18.41 -3.08
CA TYR A 547 24.49 17.02 -3.22
C TYR A 547 23.99 16.50 -1.87
N SER A 548 22.93 15.68 -1.91
CA SER A 548 22.38 15.07 -0.71
C SER A 548 23.21 13.89 -0.22
N GLU A 549 22.99 13.51 1.05
CA GLU A 549 23.57 12.32 1.70
C GLU A 549 23.42 11.06 0.85
N GLY A 550 22.24 10.87 0.22
CA GLY A 550 21.93 9.70 -0.60
C GLY A 550 22.89 9.47 -1.78
N LEU A 551 23.56 10.53 -2.27
CA LEU A 551 24.59 10.39 -3.30
C LEU A 551 25.84 9.71 -2.74
N VAL A 552 26.45 10.29 -1.72
CA VAL A 552 27.77 9.85 -1.19
C VAL A 552 27.66 8.56 -0.37
N SER A 553 26.51 8.31 0.24
CA SER A 553 26.23 7.07 0.98
C SER A 553 25.77 5.91 0.08
N SER A 554 25.49 6.15 -1.20
CA SER A 554 25.15 5.09 -2.17
C SER A 554 26.22 4.03 -2.20
N ARG A 555 25.82 2.75 -2.23
CA ARG A 555 26.77 1.61 -2.14
C ARG A 555 26.78 0.79 -3.41
N ASN A 556 27.95 0.24 -3.74
CA ASN A 556 28.09 -0.76 -4.79
C ASN A 556 27.76 -2.18 -4.28
N GLU A 557 27.84 -3.18 -5.14
CA GLU A 557 27.61 -4.60 -4.80
C GLU A 557 28.56 -5.13 -3.71
N ARG A 558 29.71 -4.49 -3.50
CA ARG A 558 30.67 -4.83 -2.45
C ARG A 558 30.41 -4.12 -1.12
N GLY A 559 29.39 -3.24 -1.08
CA GLY A 559 29.06 -2.46 0.11
C GLY A 559 29.93 -1.21 0.31
N GLU A 560 30.79 -0.85 -0.64
CA GLU A 560 31.65 0.32 -0.59
C GLU A 560 30.81 1.59 -0.89
N PRO A 561 30.98 2.70 -0.14
CA PRO A 561 30.24 3.94 -0.40
C PRO A 561 30.77 4.66 -1.65
N TYR A 562 29.92 5.45 -2.29
CA TYR A 562 30.28 6.27 -3.44
C TYR A 562 31.36 7.30 -3.09
N GLY A 563 31.14 8.03 -2.02
CA GLY A 563 32.12 8.95 -1.41
C GLY A 563 32.37 10.25 -2.19
N GLU A 564 33.02 11.20 -1.53
CA GLU A 564 33.36 12.51 -2.09
C GLU A 564 34.54 12.45 -3.09
N GLU A 565 35.47 11.49 -2.91
CA GLU A 565 36.59 11.31 -3.83
C GLU A 565 36.09 10.93 -5.23
N ARG A 566 35.17 9.95 -5.31
CA ARG A 566 34.59 9.58 -6.60
C ARG A 566 33.76 10.71 -7.22
N LEU A 567 33.03 11.45 -6.40
CA LEU A 567 32.32 12.65 -6.86
C LEU A 567 33.30 13.66 -7.48
N ALA A 568 34.42 13.94 -6.82
CA ALA A 568 35.45 14.85 -7.34
C ALA A 568 36.02 14.37 -8.68
N ASP A 569 36.27 13.07 -8.83
CA ASP A 569 36.74 12.47 -10.09
C ASP A 569 35.73 12.66 -11.24
N VAL A 570 34.44 12.51 -10.94
CA VAL A 570 33.37 12.76 -11.95
C VAL A 570 33.30 14.22 -12.31
N LEU A 571 33.35 15.11 -11.32
CA LEU A 571 33.29 16.56 -11.54
C LEU A 571 34.48 17.04 -12.37
N THR A 572 35.69 16.56 -12.08
CA THR A 572 36.89 16.88 -12.87
C THR A 572 36.71 16.58 -14.36
N ARG A 573 36.08 15.44 -14.68
CA ARG A 573 35.79 15.09 -16.09
C ARG A 573 34.71 15.98 -16.74
N CYS A 574 33.96 16.73 -15.93
CA CYS A 574 32.90 17.64 -16.37
C CYS A 574 33.35 19.11 -16.47
N ALA A 575 34.66 19.40 -16.35
CA ALA A 575 35.16 20.76 -16.45
C ALA A 575 34.70 21.46 -17.75
N GLY A 576 34.21 22.69 -17.62
CA GLY A 576 33.70 23.47 -18.76
C GLY A 576 32.33 23.07 -19.31
N GLN A 577 31.71 22.00 -18.80
CA GLN A 577 30.40 21.56 -19.24
C GLN A 577 29.26 22.37 -18.61
N SER A 578 28.06 22.30 -19.22
CA SER A 578 26.86 22.94 -18.66
C SER A 578 26.42 22.28 -17.34
N PRO A 579 25.75 23.01 -16.43
CA PRO A 579 25.24 22.44 -15.18
C PRO A 579 24.34 21.20 -15.42
N SER A 580 23.53 21.23 -16.47
CA SER A 580 22.68 20.10 -16.86
C SER A 580 23.50 18.84 -17.22
N THR A 581 24.65 19.01 -17.86
CA THR A 581 25.57 17.92 -18.18
C THR A 581 26.23 17.39 -16.90
N VAL A 582 26.66 18.28 -16.01
CA VAL A 582 27.30 17.95 -14.74
C VAL A 582 26.37 17.08 -13.87
N VAL A 583 25.13 17.54 -13.61
CA VAL A 583 24.20 16.79 -12.75
C VAL A 583 23.84 15.43 -13.33
N LYS A 584 23.66 15.33 -14.66
CA LYS A 584 23.40 14.06 -15.34
C LYS A 584 24.58 13.10 -15.32
N ALA A 585 25.81 13.63 -15.44
CA ALA A 585 27.03 12.82 -15.38
C ALA A 585 27.19 12.20 -13.98
N VAL A 586 26.95 12.98 -12.92
CA VAL A 586 27.00 12.49 -11.54
C VAL A 586 25.94 11.43 -11.30
N GLU A 587 24.70 11.64 -11.75
CA GLU A 587 23.62 10.67 -11.63
C GLU A 587 23.93 9.37 -12.38
N ALA A 588 24.41 9.46 -13.62
CA ALA A 588 24.75 8.29 -14.44
C ALA A 588 25.91 7.48 -13.83
N ASP A 589 26.96 8.16 -13.32
CA ASP A 589 28.10 7.48 -12.67
C ASP A 589 27.64 6.78 -11.37
N ARG A 590 26.82 7.44 -10.54
CA ARG A 590 26.24 6.85 -9.36
C ARG A 590 25.37 5.61 -9.72
N HIS A 591 24.51 5.73 -10.74
CA HIS A 591 23.68 4.61 -11.20
C HIS A 591 24.51 3.42 -11.64
N ALA A 592 25.56 3.66 -12.41
CA ALA A 592 26.50 2.61 -12.81
C ALA A 592 27.25 1.99 -11.61
N PHE A 593 27.66 2.81 -10.64
CA PHE A 593 28.36 2.38 -9.43
C PHE A 593 27.48 1.47 -8.55
N SER A 594 26.19 1.81 -8.38
CA SER A 594 25.26 1.05 -7.54
C SER A 594 24.59 -0.14 -8.25
N GLY A 595 24.95 -0.45 -9.49
CA GLY A 595 24.31 -1.52 -10.29
C GLY A 595 22.82 -1.25 -10.54
N GLY A 596 22.42 0.03 -10.58
CA GLY A 596 21.03 0.43 -10.76
C GLY A 596 20.16 0.38 -9.50
N GLN A 597 20.72 -0.03 -8.36
CA GLN A 597 19.96 -0.07 -7.11
C GLN A 597 19.73 1.36 -6.56
N VAL A 598 18.49 1.61 -6.13
CA VAL A 598 18.08 2.86 -5.49
C VAL A 598 17.89 2.59 -4.00
N TRP A 599 18.83 3.02 -3.17
CA TRP A 599 18.80 2.84 -1.72
C TRP A 599 18.15 4.02 -1.00
N ASP A 600 18.39 5.22 -1.52
CA ASP A 600 17.91 6.46 -0.95
C ASP A 600 17.60 7.50 -2.03
N GLU A 601 16.96 8.57 -1.62
CA GLU A 601 16.66 9.73 -2.43
C GLU A 601 17.93 10.54 -2.71
N ILE A 602 18.08 11.04 -3.93
CA ILE A 602 19.26 11.77 -4.35
C ILE A 602 18.88 13.11 -4.97
N VAL A 603 19.52 14.14 -4.48
CA VAL A 603 19.50 15.47 -5.10
C VAL A 603 20.92 15.88 -5.46
N VAL A 604 21.11 16.34 -6.68
CA VAL A 604 22.34 17.04 -7.11
C VAL A 604 21.92 18.35 -7.73
N PHE A 605 22.43 19.46 -7.20
CA PHE A 605 22.19 20.81 -7.68
C PHE A 605 23.50 21.43 -8.13
N ALA A 606 23.54 21.98 -9.33
CA ALA A 606 24.71 22.64 -9.90
C ALA A 606 24.41 24.07 -10.32
N LEU A 607 25.33 24.98 -10.02
CA LEU A 607 25.25 26.39 -10.28
C LEU A 607 26.55 26.88 -10.94
N ARG A 608 26.50 27.30 -12.20
CA ARG A 608 27.65 27.74 -12.98
C ARG A 608 27.65 29.26 -13.22
N GLY A 609 28.77 29.93 -12.98
CA GLY A 609 28.95 31.31 -13.35
C GLY A 609 29.08 31.49 -14.87
N VAL A 610 28.31 32.44 -15.46
CA VAL A 610 28.31 32.79 -16.88
C VAL A 610 28.74 34.26 -17.10
#